data_98e7cbcbda0a079f30c95710aba247d2
#
_entry.id   98e7cbcbda0a079f30c95710aba247d2
#
_cell.length_a   1.000
_cell.length_b   1.000
_cell.length_c   1.000
_cell.angle_alpha   90.00
_cell.angle_beta   90.00
_cell.angle_gamma   90.00
#
_symmetry.space_group_name_H-M   'P 1'
#
loop_
_entity.id
_entity.type
_entity.pdbx_description
1 polymer ?
#
loop_
_entity_poly.entity_id
_entity_poly.type
_entity_poly.pdbx_seq_one_letter_code
_entity_poly.pdbx_strand_id
1 'polypeptide(L)'
;RYSVPWFYQNYYMFAPDPTYSINSFVFRVETSDGWSSWQEPGLEQLERHWQNRFGNSSDIYDMFYGLSNALFDGIIFVNFIDNPTDENWFSLPAHSAAERYITRNSSYADTHILSFQVGVKTEHHFFDADHHIHDKEVFQKYPIKPIER
;
A
#
# COMPACT_ATOMS: atom_id res chain seq x y z
N ARG A 1 -14.97 23.21 26.57
CA ARG A 1 -16.45 23.02 26.44
C ARG A 1 -17.00 23.50 25.08
N TYR A 2 -16.27 24.36 24.34
CA TYR A 2 -16.73 24.90 23.04
C TYR A 2 -16.20 24.15 21.82
N SER A 3 -15.22 23.28 21.96
CA SER A 3 -14.65 22.51 20.83
C SER A 3 -15.48 21.29 20.43
N VAL A 4 -16.15 20.65 21.38
CA VAL A 4 -16.90 19.41 21.15
C VAL A 4 -18.10 19.60 20.19
N PRO A 5 -18.93 20.66 20.28
CA PRO A 5 -20.03 20.86 19.34
C PRO A 5 -19.56 21.19 17.91
N TRP A 6 -18.42 21.90 17.77
CA TRP A 6 -17.89 22.27 16.45
C TRP A 6 -17.33 21.06 15.68
N PHE A 7 -16.59 20.20 16.36
CA PHE A 7 -16.11 18.95 15.77
C PHE A 7 -17.26 17.99 15.47
N TYR A 8 -18.27 17.93 16.35
CA TYR A 8 -19.44 17.08 16.15
C TYR A 8 -20.29 17.55 14.96
N GLN A 9 -20.49 18.87 14.80
CA GLN A 9 -21.24 19.43 13.68
C GLN A 9 -20.51 19.24 12.33
N ASN A 10 -19.19 19.38 12.29
CA ASN A 10 -18.41 19.13 11.08
C ASN A 10 -18.42 17.65 10.68
N TYR A 11 -18.41 16.75 11.64
CA TYR A 11 -18.44 15.32 11.37
C TYR A 11 -19.77 14.87 10.77
N TYR A 12 -20.88 15.40 11.28
CA TYR A 12 -22.22 15.10 10.75
C TYR A 12 -22.53 15.79 9.40
N MET A 13 -21.86 16.90 9.08
CA MET A 13 -22.07 17.59 7.82
C MET A 13 -21.41 16.88 6.61
N PHE A 14 -20.47 15.98 6.86
CA PHE A 14 -19.67 15.36 5.81
C PHE A 14 -19.91 13.86 5.61
N ALA A 15 -20.70 13.21 6.45
CA ALA A 15 -20.89 11.77 6.27
C ALA A 15 -22.23 11.25 6.79
N PRO A 16 -23.02 10.57 5.95
CA PRO A 16 -23.57 9.31 6.36
C PRO A 16 -22.37 8.33 6.36
N ASP A 17 -22.01 7.79 7.53
CA ASP A 17 -21.04 6.72 7.75
C ASP A 17 -19.81 6.71 6.82
N PRO A 18 -18.65 7.25 7.25
CA PRO A 18 -17.48 7.29 6.40
C PRO A 18 -17.00 5.88 6.08
N THR A 19 -17.30 5.42 4.88
CA THR A 19 -16.51 4.33 4.32
C THR A 19 -15.12 4.86 4.07
N TYR A 20 -14.11 4.28 4.67
CA TYR A 20 -12.74 4.62 4.35
C TYR A 20 -11.99 3.39 3.86
N SER A 21 -11.07 3.64 2.95
CA SER A 21 -10.21 2.61 2.40
C SER A 21 -8.77 2.92 2.76
N ILE A 22 -8.05 1.91 3.21
CA ILE A 22 -6.63 2.00 3.49
C ILE A 22 -5.89 1.16 2.45
N ASN A 23 -4.98 1.80 1.72
CA ASN A 23 -4.10 1.11 0.80
C ASN A 23 -2.77 0.80 1.47
N SER A 24 -2.34 -0.45 1.36
CA SER A 24 -1.03 -0.91 1.84
C SER A 24 -0.18 -1.39 0.67
N PHE A 25 1.07 -0.92 0.63
CA PHE A 25 2.07 -1.44 -0.30
C PHE A 25 2.53 -2.82 0.16
N VAL A 26 2.47 -3.79 -0.75
CA VAL A 26 2.95 -5.14 -0.51
C VAL A 26 3.84 -5.59 -1.66
N PHE A 27 4.80 -6.45 -1.36
CA PHE A 27 5.67 -7.04 -2.37
C PHE A 27 6.09 -8.46 -1.98
N ARG A 28 6.56 -9.21 -2.97
CA ARG A 28 7.26 -10.47 -2.77
C ARG A 28 8.41 -10.57 -3.76
N VAL A 29 9.41 -11.36 -3.41
CA VAL A 29 10.60 -11.60 -4.23
C VAL A 29 10.78 -13.08 -4.54
N GLU A 30 11.37 -13.36 -5.68
CA GLU A 30 11.82 -14.68 -6.07
C GLU A 30 13.33 -14.75 -5.94
N THR A 31 13.81 -15.76 -5.25
CA THR A 31 15.23 -16.06 -5.06
C THR A 31 15.52 -17.47 -5.55
N SER A 32 16.75 -17.94 -5.43
CA SER A 32 17.10 -19.35 -5.69
C SER A 32 16.26 -20.37 -4.92
N ASP A 33 15.74 -19.96 -3.76
CA ASP A 33 14.96 -20.81 -2.86
C ASP A 33 13.44 -20.75 -3.14
N GLY A 34 13.04 -19.95 -4.16
CA GLY A 34 11.67 -19.75 -4.58
C GLY A 34 11.07 -18.42 -4.15
N TRP A 35 9.74 -18.30 -4.20
CA TRP A 35 9.00 -17.10 -3.83
C TRP A 35 8.92 -16.91 -2.32
N SER A 36 9.22 -15.69 -1.87
CA SER A 36 8.95 -15.29 -0.49
C SER A 36 7.44 -15.17 -0.22
N SER A 37 7.07 -15.13 1.06
CA SER A 37 5.75 -14.62 1.46
C SER A 37 5.62 -13.15 1.08
N TRP A 38 4.37 -12.68 0.99
CA TRP A 38 4.09 -11.24 0.83
C TRP A 38 4.57 -10.47 2.05
N GLN A 39 5.30 -9.39 1.80
CA GLN A 39 5.80 -8.46 2.81
C GLN A 39 4.98 -7.19 2.78
N GLU A 40 4.68 -6.63 3.94
CA GLU A 40 3.94 -5.38 4.12
C GLU A 40 4.78 -4.42 5.00
N PRO A 41 5.76 -3.71 4.42
CA PRO A 41 6.72 -2.92 5.21
C PRO A 41 6.09 -1.76 5.97
N GLY A 42 4.97 -1.20 5.48
CA GLY A 42 4.23 -0.14 6.17
C GLY A 42 3.68 -0.59 7.51
N LEU A 43 3.15 -1.81 7.60
CA LEU A 43 2.61 -2.35 8.84
C LEU A 43 3.70 -2.48 9.91
N GLU A 44 4.88 -2.97 9.56
CA GLU A 44 6.02 -3.06 10.46
C GLU A 44 6.43 -1.69 11.04
N GLN A 45 6.41 -0.63 10.22
CA GLN A 45 6.72 0.72 10.66
C GLN A 45 5.62 1.30 11.57
N LEU A 46 4.37 0.98 11.29
CA LEU A 46 3.25 1.38 12.13
C LEU A 46 3.36 0.74 13.52
N GLU A 47 3.67 -0.55 13.61
CA GLU A 47 3.89 -1.24 14.88
C GLU A 47 5.05 -0.63 15.67
N ARG A 48 6.16 -0.32 15.00
CA ARG A 48 7.30 0.39 15.62
C ARG A 48 6.92 1.78 16.12
N HIS A 49 6.07 2.52 15.41
CA HIS A 49 5.57 3.82 15.84
C HIS A 49 4.74 3.71 17.12
N TRP A 50 3.89 2.69 17.24
CA TRP A 50 3.12 2.47 18.48
C TRP A 50 4.01 2.17 19.68
N GLN A 51 5.13 1.50 19.47
CA GLN A 51 6.11 1.19 20.51
C GLN A 51 6.99 2.39 20.89
N ASN A 52 7.32 3.24 19.92
CA ASN A 52 8.18 4.42 20.11
C ASN A 52 7.69 5.60 19.28
N ARG A 53 6.84 6.45 19.88
CA ARG A 53 6.26 7.63 19.25
C ARG A 53 7.24 8.76 18.93
N PHE A 54 8.47 8.71 19.47
CA PHE A 54 9.50 9.73 19.25
C PHE A 54 10.48 9.38 18.14
N GLY A 55 10.30 8.22 17.50
CA GLY A 55 11.12 7.81 16.35
C GLY A 55 10.57 8.35 15.03
N ASN A 56 11.31 8.12 13.95
CA ASN A 56 10.93 8.49 12.57
C ASN A 56 10.00 7.47 11.89
N SER A 57 9.43 6.53 12.66
CA SER A 57 8.61 5.45 12.09
C SER A 57 7.32 5.95 11.45
N SER A 58 6.76 7.08 11.94
CA SER A 58 5.59 7.69 11.32
C SER A 58 5.90 8.25 9.93
N ASP A 59 7.03 8.94 9.76
CA ASP A 59 7.43 9.51 8.48
C ASP A 59 7.68 8.40 7.44
N ILE A 60 8.28 7.29 7.88
CA ILE A 60 8.49 6.12 7.02
C ILE A 60 7.16 5.44 6.69
N TYR A 61 6.24 5.33 7.64
CA TYR A 61 4.90 4.82 7.39
C TYR A 61 4.16 5.69 6.36
N ASP A 62 4.19 7.02 6.51
CA ASP A 62 3.57 7.97 5.58
C ASP A 62 4.16 7.87 4.17
N MET A 63 5.45 7.59 4.06
CA MET A 63 6.10 7.31 2.78
C MET A 63 5.51 6.04 2.12
N PHE A 64 5.33 4.95 2.86
CA PHE A 64 4.72 3.73 2.33
C PHE A 64 3.24 3.92 2.00
N TYR A 65 2.52 4.69 2.81
CA TYR A 65 1.14 5.05 2.52
C TYR A 65 1.03 5.87 1.23
N GLY A 66 1.89 6.86 1.04
CA GLY A 66 1.98 7.61 -0.22
C GLY A 66 2.32 6.74 -1.42
N LEU A 67 3.27 5.81 -1.26
CA LEU A 67 3.64 4.86 -2.31
C LEU A 67 2.47 3.92 -2.67
N SER A 68 1.74 3.41 -1.68
CA SER A 68 0.61 2.52 -1.91
C SER A 68 -0.52 3.20 -2.67
N ASN A 69 -0.83 4.46 -2.34
CA ASN A 69 -1.83 5.26 -3.07
C ASN A 69 -1.39 5.52 -4.51
N ALA A 70 -0.13 5.88 -4.72
CA ALA A 70 0.41 6.10 -6.07
C ALA A 70 0.42 4.82 -6.93
N LEU A 71 0.65 3.66 -6.32
CA LEU A 71 0.51 2.36 -6.99
C LEU A 71 -0.96 2.07 -7.31
N PHE A 72 -1.88 2.31 -6.38
CA PHE A 72 -3.31 2.12 -6.61
C PHE A 72 -3.81 2.99 -7.77
N ASP A 73 -3.44 4.27 -7.80
CA ASP A 73 -3.76 5.18 -8.90
C ASP A 73 -3.16 4.69 -10.23
N GLY A 74 -1.95 4.13 -10.18
CA GLY A 74 -1.31 3.49 -11.32
C GLY A 74 -2.09 2.31 -11.88
N ILE A 75 -2.65 1.46 -11.02
CA ILE A 75 -3.54 0.36 -11.42
C ILE A 75 -4.78 0.91 -12.15
N ILE A 76 -5.40 1.95 -11.57
CA ILE A 76 -6.56 2.60 -12.20
C ILE A 76 -6.17 3.14 -13.57
N PHE A 77 -5.04 3.86 -13.67
CA PHE A 77 -4.56 4.45 -14.93
C PHE A 77 -4.34 3.38 -16.01
N VAL A 78 -3.62 2.29 -15.69
CA VAL A 78 -3.33 1.24 -16.68
C VAL A 78 -4.60 0.51 -17.13
N ASN A 79 -5.58 0.36 -16.24
CA ASN A 79 -6.87 -0.26 -16.60
C ASN A 79 -7.70 0.56 -17.60
N PHE A 80 -7.38 1.85 -17.81
CA PHE A 80 -7.98 2.67 -18.87
C PHE A 80 -7.25 2.54 -20.23
N ILE A 81 -6.12 1.84 -20.27
CA ILE A 81 -5.38 1.59 -21.52
C ILE A 81 -5.99 0.37 -22.22
N ASP A 82 -6.33 0.52 -23.49
CA ASP A 82 -6.74 -0.61 -24.31
C ASP A 82 -5.58 -1.58 -24.53
N ASN A 83 -5.72 -2.82 -24.05
CA ASN A 83 -4.70 -3.87 -24.14
C ASN A 83 -3.35 -3.46 -23.50
N PRO A 84 -3.29 -3.23 -22.16
CA PRO A 84 -2.07 -2.81 -21.50
C PRO A 84 -1.00 -3.89 -21.61
N THR A 85 0.22 -3.47 -21.87
CA THR A 85 1.43 -4.33 -21.85
C THR A 85 2.12 -4.24 -20.49
N ASP A 86 3.01 -5.18 -20.20
CA ASP A 86 3.82 -5.15 -18.98
C ASP A 86 4.66 -3.87 -18.88
N GLU A 87 5.08 -3.30 -20.01
CA GLU A 87 5.83 -2.03 -20.04
C GLU A 87 4.99 -0.87 -19.50
N ASN A 88 3.67 -0.83 -19.74
CA ASN A 88 2.80 0.18 -19.17
C ASN A 88 2.81 0.16 -17.64
N TRP A 89 2.87 -1.04 -17.06
CA TRP A 89 2.96 -1.21 -15.61
C TRP A 89 4.33 -0.81 -15.06
N PHE A 90 5.41 -1.24 -15.73
CA PHE A 90 6.77 -1.04 -15.23
C PHE A 90 7.29 0.40 -15.45
N SER A 91 6.70 1.14 -16.39
CA SER A 91 7.05 2.55 -16.63
C SER A 91 6.48 3.52 -15.59
N LEU A 92 5.55 3.08 -14.73
CA LEU A 92 4.96 3.93 -13.70
C LEU A 92 6.02 4.38 -12.68
N PRO A 93 6.08 5.68 -12.32
CA PRO A 93 7.03 6.18 -11.32
C PRO A 93 6.92 5.47 -9.97
N ALA A 94 5.69 5.15 -9.54
CA ALA A 94 5.46 4.43 -8.30
C ALA A 94 6.04 3.01 -8.34
N HIS A 95 5.94 2.30 -9.47
CA HIS A 95 6.55 0.99 -9.65
C HIS A 95 8.08 1.07 -9.56
N SER A 96 8.69 2.09 -10.19
CA SER A 96 10.14 2.32 -10.11
C SER A 96 10.60 2.68 -8.68
N ALA A 97 9.77 3.37 -7.91
CA ALA A 97 10.05 3.65 -6.51
C ALA A 97 9.99 2.37 -5.65
N ALA A 98 8.98 1.54 -5.87
CA ALA A 98 8.84 0.23 -5.22
C ALA A 98 10.03 -0.69 -5.54
N GLU A 99 10.45 -0.77 -6.81
CA GLU A 99 11.63 -1.53 -7.25
C GLU A 99 12.89 -1.08 -6.52
N ARG A 100 13.15 0.24 -6.44
CA ARG A 100 14.30 0.78 -5.69
C ARG A 100 14.26 0.42 -4.21
N TYR A 101 13.09 0.45 -3.60
CA TYR A 101 12.94 0.03 -2.22
C TYR A 101 13.28 -1.46 -2.06
N ILE A 102 12.68 -2.32 -2.89
CA ILE A 102 12.88 -3.78 -2.84
C ILE A 102 14.35 -4.14 -3.00
N THR A 103 15.02 -3.54 -3.99
CA THR A 103 16.42 -3.89 -4.35
C THR A 103 17.48 -3.28 -3.45
N ARG A 104 17.16 -2.21 -2.70
CA ARG A 104 18.19 -1.46 -1.94
C ARG A 104 17.90 -1.34 -0.44
N ASN A 105 16.65 -1.33 -0.04
CA ASN A 105 16.26 -0.99 1.32
C ASN A 105 15.42 -2.06 2.03
N SER A 106 14.97 -3.08 1.32
CA SER A 106 14.23 -4.18 1.94
C SER A 106 15.18 -5.16 2.63
N SER A 107 14.61 -6.08 3.39
CA SER A 107 15.35 -7.21 3.98
C SER A 107 16.03 -8.13 2.95
N TYR A 108 15.71 -7.95 1.67
CA TYR A 108 16.27 -8.69 0.55
C TYR A 108 17.34 -7.92 -0.24
N ALA A 109 17.72 -6.70 0.19
CA ALA A 109 18.68 -5.86 -0.53
C ALA A 109 20.03 -6.56 -0.79
N ASP A 110 20.48 -7.38 0.15
CA ASP A 110 21.73 -8.16 0.04
C ASP A 110 21.54 -9.57 -0.56
N THR A 111 20.30 -9.88 -0.96
CA THR A 111 19.95 -11.20 -1.52
C THR A 111 19.90 -11.12 -3.04
N HIS A 112 20.31 -12.23 -3.68
CA HIS A 112 20.16 -12.34 -5.13
C HIS A 112 18.69 -12.53 -5.51
N ILE A 113 18.04 -11.43 -5.90
CA ILE A 113 16.67 -11.43 -6.38
C ILE A 113 16.66 -11.76 -7.88
N LEU A 114 15.87 -12.74 -8.29
CA LEU A 114 15.66 -13.13 -9.69
C LEU A 114 14.53 -12.32 -10.32
N SER A 115 13.41 -12.21 -9.60
CA SER A 115 12.26 -11.42 -9.99
C SER A 115 11.51 -10.92 -8.75
N PHE A 116 10.64 -9.95 -8.94
CA PHE A 116 9.76 -9.47 -7.88
C PHE A 116 8.37 -9.17 -8.39
N GLN A 117 7.43 -9.10 -7.48
CA GLN A 117 6.06 -8.70 -7.75
C GLN A 117 5.60 -7.69 -6.71
N VAL A 118 5.03 -6.61 -7.19
CA VAL A 118 4.43 -5.54 -6.38
C VAL A 118 2.90 -5.75 -6.33
N GLY A 119 2.29 -5.34 -5.24
CA GLY A 119 0.84 -5.33 -5.10
C GLY A 119 0.36 -4.21 -4.17
N VAL A 120 -0.94 -3.99 -4.23
CA VAL A 120 -1.65 -3.11 -3.31
C VAL A 120 -2.73 -3.93 -2.63
N LYS A 121 -2.69 -3.96 -1.31
CA LYS A 121 -3.74 -4.48 -0.47
C LYS A 121 -4.62 -3.30 -0.05
N THR A 122 -5.90 -3.35 -0.39
CA THR A 122 -6.87 -2.33 0.00
C THR A 122 -7.84 -2.93 1.01
N GLU A 123 -7.88 -2.34 2.19
CA GLU A 123 -8.85 -2.67 3.22
C GLU A 123 -9.97 -1.63 3.18
N HIS A 124 -11.18 -2.09 2.95
CA HIS A 124 -12.38 -1.26 2.98
C HIS A 124 -13.11 -1.49 4.29
N HIS A 125 -13.32 -0.42 5.03
CA HIS A 125 -14.13 -0.43 6.24
C HIS A 125 -15.43 0.30 5.95
N PHE A 126 -16.56 -0.35 6.16
CA PHE A 126 -17.87 0.24 5.97
C PHE A 126 -18.83 -0.23 7.07
N PHE A 127 -19.82 0.62 7.34
CA PHE A 127 -20.87 0.33 8.29
C PHE A 127 -22.10 -0.15 7.54
N ASP A 128 -22.80 -1.15 8.08
CA ASP A 128 -24.13 -1.51 7.61
C ASP A 128 -25.22 -0.61 8.21
N ALA A 129 -26.47 -0.85 7.86
CA ALA A 129 -27.62 -0.10 8.37
C ALA A 129 -27.80 -0.20 9.89
N ASP A 130 -27.22 -1.22 10.52
CA ASP A 130 -27.26 -1.47 11.95
C ASP A 130 -25.98 -1.00 12.66
N HIS A 131 -25.12 -0.21 11.96
CA HIS A 131 -23.83 0.29 12.44
C HIS A 131 -22.79 -0.78 12.80
N HIS A 132 -22.91 -1.98 12.24
CA HIS A 132 -21.84 -2.97 12.34
C HIS A 132 -20.74 -2.67 11.34
N ILE A 133 -19.47 -2.82 11.77
CA ILE A 133 -18.31 -2.65 10.91
C ILE A 133 -18.15 -3.92 10.08
N HIS A 134 -18.04 -3.74 8.78
CA HIS A 134 -17.69 -4.78 7.83
C HIS A 134 -16.36 -4.45 7.17
N ASP A 135 -15.47 -5.44 7.14
CA ASP A 135 -14.16 -5.33 6.54
C ASP A 135 -14.14 -6.14 5.25
N LYS A 136 -13.67 -5.53 4.17
CA LYS A 136 -13.44 -6.20 2.89
C LYS A 136 -12.02 -5.91 2.45
N GLU A 137 -11.25 -6.98 2.25
CA GLU A 137 -9.91 -6.89 1.68
C GLU A 137 -9.95 -7.16 0.18
N VAL A 138 -9.29 -6.31 -0.58
CA VAL A 138 -9.06 -6.45 -2.01
C VAL A 138 -7.56 -6.43 -2.26
N PHE A 139 -7.08 -7.42 -2.99
CA PHE A 139 -5.67 -7.56 -3.30
C PHE A 139 -5.43 -7.46 -4.80
N GLN A 140 -4.75 -6.41 -5.23
CA GLN A 140 -4.40 -6.14 -6.63
C GLN A 140 -2.90 -6.30 -6.83
N LYS A 141 -2.51 -6.97 -7.92
CA LYS A 141 -1.12 -7.33 -8.21
C LYS A 141 -0.69 -6.72 -9.53
N TYR A 142 0.54 -6.22 -9.55
CA TYR A 142 1.27 -5.89 -10.76
C TYR A 142 1.80 -7.17 -11.44
N PRO A 143 2.13 -7.13 -12.73
CA PRO A 143 2.87 -8.20 -13.38
C PRO A 143 4.19 -8.50 -12.67
N ILE A 144 4.69 -9.71 -12.83
CA ILE A 144 6.01 -10.12 -12.31
C ILE A 144 7.09 -9.45 -13.15
N LYS A 145 8.01 -8.75 -12.49
CA LYS A 145 9.16 -8.12 -13.16
C LYS A 145 10.44 -8.91 -12.90
N PRO A 146 11.10 -9.47 -13.94
CA PRO A 146 12.43 -10.02 -13.81
C PRO A 146 13.44 -8.90 -13.56
N ILE A 147 14.49 -9.19 -12.80
CA ILE A 147 15.62 -8.28 -12.62
C ILE A 147 16.65 -8.64 -13.69
N GLU A 148 16.77 -7.79 -14.70
CA GLU A 148 17.82 -7.89 -15.70
C GLU A 148 19.18 -7.52 -15.04
N ARG A 149 20.19 -8.33 -15.33
CA ARG A 149 21.56 -8.11 -14.86
C ARG A 149 22.39 -7.37 -15.89
#